data_53549c317ea02a60e3b04002cdc18fc7
#
_entry.id   53549c317ea02a60e3b04002cdc18fc7
#
_cell.length_a   1.000
_cell.length_b   1.000
_cell.length_c   1.000
_cell.angle_alpha   90.00
_cell.angle_beta   90.00
_cell.angle_gamma   90.00
#
_symmetry.space_group_name_H-M   'P 1'
#
loop_
_entity.id
_entity.type
_entity.pdbx_description
1 polymer ?
#
loop_
_entity_poly.entity_id
_entity_poly.type
_entity_poly.pdbx_seq_one_letter_code
_entity_poly.pdbx_strand_id
1 'polypeptide(L)'
;QPNPPQPEQKEPAKPVDWAQIEQTLTPAFLGNLNTVNLPFDMHIPSVLGTNWQYQSLNEKGEETQKISVPKVELQADATDHLVKLQKLEIDSSLGTLSSQGQLQLNDDFPVDLTLKSDLQAFKSKDKTILPASKVALNVSGSLKKTTAFSLTTQGVLDATLTGDVKLAEDKMPLNLQLKAKKGQYAFTDSLAP
;
A
#
# COMPACT_ATOMS: atom_id res chain seq x y z
N GLN A 1 10.60 -44.99 30.54
CA GLN A 1 9.79 -43.82 30.20
C GLN A 1 10.51 -43.08 29.06
N PRO A 2 9.91 -42.81 27.92
CA PRO A 2 10.54 -42.05 26.85
C PRO A 2 10.59 -40.58 27.23
N ASN A 3 11.72 -39.92 27.00
CA ASN A 3 11.92 -38.49 27.17
C ASN A 3 10.95 -37.69 26.27
N PRO A 4 10.38 -36.57 26.77
CA PRO A 4 9.59 -35.71 25.94
C PRO A 4 10.46 -35.05 24.85
N PRO A 5 9.92 -34.80 23.64
CA PRO A 5 10.64 -34.19 22.55
C PRO A 5 11.07 -32.77 22.95
N GLN A 6 12.35 -32.46 22.76
CA GLN A 6 12.86 -31.10 22.91
C GLN A 6 12.22 -30.17 21.88
N PRO A 7 11.85 -28.93 22.25
CA PRO A 7 11.35 -27.96 21.29
C PRO A 7 12.45 -27.63 20.28
N GLU A 8 12.13 -27.80 19.00
CA GLU A 8 12.99 -27.36 17.90
C GLU A 8 13.28 -25.87 18.06
N GLN A 9 14.55 -25.53 18.25
CA GLN A 9 15.01 -24.14 18.19
C GLN A 9 14.83 -23.67 16.74
N LYS A 10 13.83 -22.83 16.50
CA LYS A 10 13.73 -22.10 15.22
C LYS A 10 14.98 -21.23 15.09
N GLU A 11 15.77 -21.50 14.06
CA GLU A 11 16.86 -20.62 13.67
C GLU A 11 16.34 -19.18 13.51
N PRO A 12 17.05 -18.16 14.00
CA PRO A 12 16.66 -16.77 13.79
C PRO A 12 16.59 -16.50 12.28
N ALA A 13 15.48 -15.91 11.84
CA ALA A 13 15.30 -15.54 10.44
C ALA A 13 16.49 -14.68 9.99
N LYS A 14 17.16 -15.10 8.91
CA LYS A 14 18.29 -14.33 8.35
C LYS A 14 17.80 -12.91 8.04
N PRO A 15 18.57 -11.88 8.38
CA PRO A 15 18.21 -10.51 8.05
C PRO A 15 18.00 -10.39 6.53
N VAL A 16 16.93 -9.69 6.15
CA VAL A 16 16.61 -9.44 4.74
C VAL A 16 17.74 -8.60 4.14
N ASP A 17 18.44 -9.15 3.15
CA ASP A 17 19.47 -8.43 2.41
C ASP A 17 18.81 -7.49 1.38
N TRP A 18 18.57 -6.25 1.79
CA TRP A 18 17.96 -5.22 0.95
C TRP A 18 18.79 -4.90 -0.29
N ALA A 19 20.12 -5.01 -0.21
CA ALA A 19 21.01 -4.80 -1.36
C ALA A 19 20.81 -5.87 -2.44
N GLN A 20 20.53 -7.11 -2.03
CA GLN A 20 20.25 -8.20 -2.96
C GLN A 20 18.86 -8.06 -3.60
N ILE A 21 17.89 -7.55 -2.85
CA ILE A 21 16.55 -7.22 -3.37
C ILE A 21 16.64 -6.06 -4.38
N GLU A 22 17.41 -5.03 -4.06
CA GLU A 22 17.62 -3.86 -4.91
C GLU A 22 18.30 -4.25 -6.24
N GLN A 23 19.27 -5.16 -6.22
CA GLN A 23 19.90 -5.71 -7.42
C GLN A 23 18.95 -6.59 -8.27
N THR A 24 17.98 -7.25 -7.63
CA THR A 24 17.02 -8.13 -8.32
C THR A 24 15.88 -7.33 -8.95
N LEU A 25 15.55 -6.15 -8.40
CA LEU A 25 14.53 -5.23 -8.90
C LEU A 25 15.12 -4.16 -9.84
N THR A 26 16.17 -4.50 -10.60
CA THR A 26 16.74 -3.55 -11.57
C THR A 26 15.73 -3.21 -12.68
N PRO A 27 15.77 -2.00 -13.25
CA PRO A 27 14.94 -1.62 -14.40
C PRO A 27 15.05 -2.60 -15.57
N ALA A 28 16.22 -3.20 -15.76
CA ALA A 28 16.45 -4.27 -16.73
C ALA A 28 15.55 -5.50 -16.52
N PHE A 29 15.14 -5.79 -15.29
CA PHE A 29 14.23 -6.89 -15.00
C PHE A 29 12.85 -6.65 -15.64
N LEU A 30 12.26 -5.47 -15.45
CA LEU A 30 10.96 -5.13 -16.06
C LEU A 30 11.03 -5.08 -17.58
N GLY A 31 12.12 -4.56 -18.15
CA GLY A 31 12.33 -4.50 -19.59
C GLY A 31 12.39 -5.87 -20.26
N ASN A 32 12.94 -6.87 -19.55
CA ASN A 32 13.12 -8.24 -20.01
C ASN A 32 11.98 -9.20 -19.59
N LEU A 33 11.00 -8.74 -18.81
CA LEU A 33 9.85 -9.56 -18.47
C LEU A 33 9.07 -9.92 -19.74
N ASN A 34 9.01 -11.23 -20.00
CA ASN A 34 8.11 -11.78 -21.01
C ASN A 34 6.69 -11.85 -20.46
N THR A 35 5.72 -12.18 -21.32
CA THR A 35 4.38 -12.52 -20.90
C THR A 35 4.38 -13.51 -19.74
N VAL A 36 3.67 -13.20 -18.67
CA VAL A 36 3.49 -14.09 -17.53
C VAL A 36 2.12 -14.75 -17.67
N ASN A 37 2.13 -16.07 -17.81
CA ASN A 37 0.92 -16.89 -17.79
C ASN A 37 0.66 -17.34 -16.35
N LEU A 38 -0.49 -17.01 -15.85
CA LEU A 38 -0.91 -17.54 -14.55
C LEU A 38 -1.23 -19.03 -14.71
N PRO A 39 -0.68 -19.92 -13.86
CA PRO A 39 -0.91 -21.37 -13.97
C PRO A 39 -2.31 -21.78 -13.48
N PHE A 40 -3.15 -20.82 -13.08
CA PHE A 40 -4.48 -21.04 -12.53
C PHE A 40 -5.37 -19.84 -12.79
N ASP A 41 -6.65 -20.07 -12.86
CA ASP A 41 -7.67 -19.04 -12.75
C ASP A 41 -8.11 -18.92 -11.30
N MET A 42 -8.19 -17.69 -10.80
CA MET A 42 -8.68 -17.38 -9.47
C MET A 42 -9.88 -16.45 -9.58
N HIS A 43 -10.95 -16.82 -8.91
CA HIS A 43 -12.13 -15.99 -8.81
C HIS A 43 -12.52 -15.81 -7.35
N ILE A 44 -12.47 -14.57 -6.89
CA ILE A 44 -12.88 -14.16 -5.55
C ILE A 44 -14.13 -13.28 -5.70
N PRO A 45 -15.33 -13.86 -5.69
CA PRO A 45 -16.58 -13.11 -5.91
C PRO A 45 -16.86 -12.13 -4.78
N SER A 46 -16.54 -12.53 -3.56
CA SER A 46 -16.57 -11.66 -2.39
C SER A 46 -15.94 -12.36 -1.18
N VAL A 47 -15.00 -11.68 -0.53
CA VAL A 47 -14.54 -12.02 0.81
C VAL A 47 -14.92 -10.87 1.73
N LEU A 48 -15.71 -11.17 2.75
CA LEU A 48 -16.16 -10.21 3.74
C LEU A 48 -15.59 -10.57 5.11
N GLY A 49 -14.74 -9.71 5.64
CA GLY A 49 -14.26 -9.75 7.01
C GLY A 49 -14.99 -8.70 7.86
N THR A 50 -15.41 -9.07 9.06
CA THR A 50 -16.15 -8.16 9.94
C THR A 50 -15.61 -8.18 11.36
N ASN A 51 -15.71 -7.04 12.04
CA ASN A 51 -15.46 -6.87 13.47
C ASN A 51 -14.05 -7.29 13.94
N TRP A 52 -13.02 -7.03 13.15
CA TRP A 52 -11.65 -7.25 13.57
C TRP A 52 -11.21 -6.13 14.52
N GLN A 53 -10.43 -6.51 15.54
CA GLN A 53 -9.87 -5.57 16.49
C GLN A 53 -8.37 -5.87 16.66
N TYR A 54 -7.58 -4.83 16.61
CA TYR A 54 -6.17 -4.86 16.95
C TYR A 54 -5.94 -4.04 18.21
N GLN A 55 -5.26 -4.62 19.19
CA GLN A 55 -4.88 -3.95 20.44
C GLN A 55 -3.38 -4.03 20.61
N SER A 56 -2.75 -2.88 20.89
CA SER A 56 -1.36 -2.79 21.30
C SER A 56 -1.30 -2.59 22.81
N LEU A 57 -0.47 -3.37 23.48
CA LEU A 57 -0.24 -3.29 24.91
C LEU A 57 1.19 -2.77 25.17
N ASN A 58 1.38 -1.99 26.24
CA ASN A 58 2.72 -1.62 26.69
C ASN A 58 3.34 -2.76 27.53
N GLU A 59 4.57 -2.58 27.99
CA GLU A 59 5.28 -3.55 28.83
C GLU A 59 4.56 -3.88 30.15
N LYS A 60 3.65 -3.02 30.59
CA LYS A 60 2.83 -3.22 31.80
C LYS A 60 1.49 -3.91 31.52
N GLY A 61 1.22 -4.26 30.26
CA GLY A 61 -0.04 -4.87 29.83
C GLY A 61 -1.20 -3.88 29.73
N GLU A 62 -0.95 -2.58 29.76
CA GLU A 62 -1.98 -1.56 29.58
C GLU A 62 -2.23 -1.31 28.09
N GLU A 63 -3.50 -1.13 27.72
CA GLU A 63 -3.88 -0.84 26.34
C GLU A 63 -3.36 0.55 25.93
N THR A 64 -2.51 0.58 24.91
CA THR A 64 -1.94 1.82 24.37
C THR A 64 -2.64 2.28 23.09
N GLN A 65 -3.13 1.34 22.31
CA GLN A 65 -3.84 1.63 21.05
C GLN A 65 -4.84 0.52 20.74
N LYS A 66 -6.01 0.93 20.28
CA LYS A 66 -7.05 0.04 19.78
C LYS A 66 -7.49 0.49 18.40
N ILE A 67 -7.39 -0.40 17.43
CA ILE A 67 -7.87 -0.18 16.06
C ILE A 67 -9.00 -1.17 15.83
N SER A 68 -10.15 -0.66 15.46
CA SER A 68 -11.31 -1.45 15.07
C SER A 68 -11.44 -1.44 13.55
N VAL A 69 -11.67 -2.59 12.95
CA VAL A 69 -11.91 -2.77 11.52
C VAL A 69 -13.26 -3.49 11.37
N PRO A 70 -14.36 -2.73 11.38
CA PRO A 70 -15.71 -3.30 11.29
C PRO A 70 -15.97 -4.02 9.98
N LYS A 71 -15.32 -3.61 8.87
CA LYS A 71 -15.54 -4.21 7.56
C LYS A 71 -14.28 -4.23 6.71
N VAL A 72 -14.04 -5.38 6.09
CA VAL A 72 -13.14 -5.55 4.94
C VAL A 72 -13.89 -6.30 3.87
N GLU A 73 -13.94 -5.78 2.66
CA GLU A 73 -14.55 -6.44 1.51
C GLU A 73 -13.56 -6.50 0.35
N LEU A 74 -13.37 -7.68 -0.23
CA LEU A 74 -12.48 -7.93 -1.35
C LEU A 74 -13.23 -8.69 -2.45
N GLN A 75 -13.10 -8.20 -3.69
CA GLN A 75 -13.51 -8.88 -4.91
C GLN A 75 -12.37 -8.79 -5.92
N ALA A 76 -11.91 -9.92 -6.43
CA ALA A 76 -10.78 -9.98 -7.35
C ALA A 76 -10.86 -11.17 -8.29
N ASP A 77 -10.34 -10.99 -9.49
CA ASP A 77 -10.15 -12.05 -10.47
C ASP A 77 -8.69 -12.09 -10.92
N ALA A 78 -8.19 -13.27 -11.20
CA ALA A 78 -6.94 -13.47 -11.89
C ALA A 78 -7.13 -14.61 -12.89
N THR A 79 -6.97 -14.31 -14.16
CA THR A 79 -7.16 -15.27 -15.25
C THR A 79 -6.11 -15.04 -16.30
N ASP A 80 -5.47 -16.13 -16.77
CA ASP A 80 -4.47 -16.10 -17.83
C ASP A 80 -3.41 -14.99 -17.63
N HIS A 81 -3.60 -13.82 -18.25
CA HIS A 81 -2.68 -12.69 -18.17
C HIS A 81 -3.26 -11.47 -17.44
N LEU A 82 -4.47 -11.57 -16.88
CA LEU A 82 -5.16 -10.44 -16.27
C LEU A 82 -5.35 -10.66 -14.78
N VAL A 83 -4.87 -9.70 -13.99
CA VAL A 83 -5.22 -9.55 -12.57
C VAL A 83 -6.12 -8.35 -12.41
N LYS A 84 -7.32 -8.53 -11.87
CA LYS A 84 -8.31 -7.48 -11.70
C LYS A 84 -8.78 -7.43 -10.25
N LEU A 85 -8.58 -6.28 -9.63
CA LEU A 85 -9.16 -5.91 -8.36
C LEU A 85 -10.46 -5.16 -8.63
N GLN A 86 -11.62 -5.83 -8.56
CA GLN A 86 -12.90 -5.16 -8.78
C GLN A 86 -13.24 -4.25 -7.61
N LYS A 87 -12.89 -4.69 -6.39
CA LYS A 87 -13.23 -3.97 -5.17
C LYS A 87 -12.30 -4.36 -4.04
N LEU A 88 -11.76 -3.37 -3.38
CA LEU A 88 -11.23 -3.48 -2.02
C LEU A 88 -11.83 -2.33 -1.22
N GLU A 89 -12.57 -2.63 -0.17
CA GLU A 89 -13.07 -1.67 0.80
C GLU A 89 -12.65 -2.07 2.20
N ILE A 90 -12.13 -1.12 2.95
CA ILE A 90 -11.75 -1.29 4.35
C ILE A 90 -12.36 -0.13 5.13
N ASP A 91 -13.21 -0.44 6.08
CA ASP A 91 -13.68 0.50 7.09
C ASP A 91 -12.92 0.25 8.38
N SER A 92 -12.38 1.30 8.97
CA SER A 92 -11.64 1.21 10.22
C SER A 92 -11.87 2.44 11.10
N SER A 93 -11.50 2.34 12.36
CA SER A 93 -11.51 3.49 13.28
C SER A 93 -10.52 4.59 12.89
N LEU A 94 -9.58 4.30 11.96
CA LEU A 94 -8.65 5.27 11.40
C LEU A 94 -9.18 5.93 10.12
N GLY A 95 -10.28 5.43 9.57
CA GLY A 95 -10.89 5.92 8.33
C GLY A 95 -11.23 4.80 7.36
N THR A 96 -11.53 5.19 6.14
CA THR A 96 -11.92 4.27 5.06
C THR A 96 -10.84 4.21 3.99
N LEU A 97 -10.70 3.04 3.36
CA LEU A 97 -9.87 2.81 2.19
C LEU A 97 -10.71 2.13 1.13
N SER A 98 -10.65 2.62 -0.10
CA SER A 98 -11.21 1.92 -1.26
C SER A 98 -10.19 1.85 -2.38
N SER A 99 -10.15 0.72 -3.08
CA SER A 99 -9.27 0.53 -4.22
C SER A 99 -9.93 -0.36 -5.27
N GLN A 100 -9.61 -0.08 -6.52
CA GLN A 100 -9.94 -0.91 -7.69
C GLN A 100 -8.85 -0.74 -8.75
N GLY A 101 -8.68 -1.73 -9.60
CA GLY A 101 -7.69 -1.64 -10.67
C GLY A 101 -7.50 -2.93 -11.42
N GLN A 102 -6.58 -2.89 -12.36
CA GLN A 102 -6.19 -4.05 -13.15
C GLN A 102 -4.73 -3.95 -13.59
N LEU A 103 -4.13 -5.10 -13.80
CA LEU A 103 -2.79 -5.27 -14.35
C LEU A 103 -2.84 -6.39 -15.38
N GLN A 104 -2.44 -6.10 -16.62
CA GLN A 104 -2.19 -7.13 -17.61
C GLN A 104 -0.74 -7.59 -17.54
N LEU A 105 -0.54 -8.91 -17.59
CA LEU A 105 0.76 -9.56 -17.45
C LEU A 105 1.35 -9.96 -18.81
N ASN A 106 0.96 -9.28 -19.86
CA ASN A 106 1.43 -9.48 -21.24
C ASN A 106 1.74 -8.13 -21.89
N ASP A 107 2.27 -8.17 -23.10
CA ASP A 107 2.65 -7.01 -23.90
C ASP A 107 3.53 -6.02 -23.11
N ASP A 108 3.06 -4.80 -22.93
CA ASP A 108 3.76 -3.74 -22.21
C ASP A 108 3.38 -3.66 -20.73
N PHE A 109 2.65 -4.64 -20.20
CA PHE A 109 2.12 -4.67 -18.84
C PHE A 109 1.26 -3.43 -18.51
N PRO A 110 0.13 -3.26 -19.22
CA PRO A 110 -0.80 -2.18 -18.91
C PRO A 110 -1.29 -2.27 -17.48
N VAL A 111 -1.30 -1.11 -16.80
CA VAL A 111 -1.74 -0.97 -15.41
C VAL A 111 -2.75 0.18 -15.29
N ASP A 112 -3.78 -0.05 -14.49
CA ASP A 112 -4.73 0.97 -14.05
C ASP A 112 -5.12 0.68 -12.61
N LEU A 113 -4.88 1.64 -11.71
CA LEU A 113 -5.17 1.50 -10.29
C LEU A 113 -5.70 2.82 -9.74
N THR A 114 -6.80 2.75 -9.04
CA THR A 114 -7.34 3.85 -8.24
C THR A 114 -7.40 3.45 -6.77
N LEU A 115 -6.91 4.31 -5.91
CA LEU A 115 -7.00 4.17 -4.46
C LEU A 115 -7.52 5.48 -3.88
N LYS A 116 -8.47 5.37 -2.96
CA LYS A 116 -9.02 6.51 -2.20
C LYS A 116 -9.05 6.16 -0.73
N SER A 117 -8.69 7.11 0.10
CA SER A 117 -8.73 6.98 1.56
C SER A 117 -9.28 8.25 2.18
N ASP A 118 -10.16 8.08 3.16
CA ASP A 118 -10.70 9.16 3.99
C ASP A 118 -10.28 8.89 5.43
N LEU A 119 -9.19 9.52 5.84
CA LEU A 119 -8.57 9.31 7.15
C LEU A 119 -9.23 10.18 8.20
N GLN A 120 -9.58 9.57 9.32
CA GLN A 120 -10.08 10.28 10.49
C GLN A 120 -8.92 10.99 11.21
N ALA A 121 -9.26 12.05 11.95
CA ALA A 121 -8.26 12.71 12.79
C ALA A 121 -7.75 11.73 13.86
N PHE A 122 -6.44 11.55 13.90
CA PHE A 122 -5.79 10.75 14.94
C PHE A 122 -5.37 11.63 16.10
N LYS A 123 -5.84 11.28 17.28
CA LYS A 123 -5.53 12.00 18.53
C LYS A 123 -4.78 11.07 19.48
N SER A 124 -3.79 11.61 20.18
CA SER A 124 -3.13 10.95 21.31
C SER A 124 -3.06 11.92 22.49
N LYS A 125 -3.53 11.50 23.66
CA LYS A 125 -3.55 12.32 24.89
C LYS A 125 -4.12 13.74 24.63
N ASP A 126 -5.32 13.82 24.03
CA ASP A 126 -6.03 15.07 23.70
C ASP A 126 -5.37 16.00 22.66
N LYS A 127 -4.22 15.60 22.12
CA LYS A 127 -3.59 16.33 21.00
C LYS A 127 -3.93 15.65 19.67
N THR A 128 -4.36 16.43 18.70
CA THR A 128 -4.50 15.96 17.32
C THR A 128 -3.08 15.81 16.73
N ILE A 129 -2.66 14.57 16.52
CA ILE A 129 -1.36 14.26 15.91
C ILE A 129 -1.48 14.33 14.39
N LEU A 130 -2.57 13.79 13.84
CA LEU A 130 -2.87 13.83 12.42
C LEU A 130 -4.30 14.33 12.23
N PRO A 131 -4.52 15.47 11.59
CA PRO A 131 -5.89 15.91 11.27
C PRO A 131 -6.52 15.01 10.21
N ALA A 132 -7.85 15.05 10.14
CA ALA A 132 -8.59 14.34 9.11
C ALA A 132 -8.09 14.72 7.71
N SER A 133 -7.92 13.74 6.84
CA SER A 133 -7.28 13.92 5.54
C SER A 133 -7.90 13.00 4.50
N LYS A 134 -7.99 13.48 3.27
CA LYS A 134 -8.37 12.66 2.12
C LYS A 134 -7.16 12.46 1.23
N VAL A 135 -6.99 11.24 0.76
CA VAL A 135 -5.92 10.85 -0.16
C VAL A 135 -6.54 10.14 -1.35
N ALA A 136 -6.16 10.53 -2.55
CA ALA A 136 -6.52 9.82 -3.76
C ALA A 136 -5.25 9.58 -4.60
N LEU A 137 -5.02 8.34 -4.98
CA LEU A 137 -3.94 7.91 -5.87
C LEU A 137 -4.55 7.28 -7.11
N ASN A 138 -4.10 7.73 -8.28
CA ASN A 138 -4.36 7.08 -9.54
C ASN A 138 -3.02 6.72 -10.19
N VAL A 139 -2.93 5.50 -10.70
CA VAL A 139 -1.79 5.00 -11.46
C VAL A 139 -2.32 4.44 -12.76
N SER A 140 -1.72 4.81 -13.88
CA SER A 140 -2.15 4.32 -15.20
C SER A 140 -0.98 4.25 -16.17
N GLY A 141 -1.15 3.51 -17.24
CA GLY A 141 -0.17 3.42 -18.32
C GLY A 141 0.42 2.02 -18.44
N SER A 142 1.73 1.91 -18.51
CA SER A 142 2.42 0.66 -18.79
C SER A 142 3.70 0.56 -17.96
N LEU A 143 3.89 -0.58 -17.29
CA LEU A 143 5.09 -0.83 -16.48
C LEU A 143 6.35 -0.94 -17.34
N LYS A 144 6.24 -1.35 -18.59
CA LYS A 144 7.39 -1.44 -19.53
C LYS A 144 7.68 -0.16 -20.30
N LYS A 145 6.73 0.77 -20.37
CA LYS A 145 6.90 2.05 -21.06
C LYS A 145 6.84 3.19 -20.06
N THR A 146 5.70 3.83 -20.01
CA THR A 146 5.48 4.99 -19.13
C THR A 146 4.34 4.70 -18.18
N THR A 147 4.61 4.79 -16.91
CA THR A 147 3.61 4.74 -15.84
C THR A 147 3.36 6.15 -15.33
N ALA A 148 2.15 6.63 -15.50
CA ALA A 148 1.70 7.92 -14.98
C ALA A 148 1.04 7.75 -13.62
N PHE A 149 1.20 8.73 -12.73
CA PHE A 149 0.53 8.73 -11.44
C PHE A 149 0.05 10.14 -11.04
N SER A 150 -0.98 10.16 -10.23
CA SER A 150 -1.54 11.37 -9.63
C SER A 150 -1.91 11.08 -8.19
N LEU A 151 -1.28 11.79 -7.25
CA LEU A 151 -1.56 11.74 -5.82
C LEU A 151 -2.17 13.08 -5.41
N THR A 152 -3.40 13.06 -4.91
CA THR A 152 -4.08 14.24 -4.36
C THR A 152 -4.29 14.05 -2.88
N THR A 153 -3.94 15.07 -2.12
CA THR A 153 -4.18 15.13 -0.67
C THR A 153 -5.00 16.36 -0.31
N GLN A 154 -5.89 16.22 0.67
CA GLN A 154 -6.69 17.29 1.25
C GLN A 154 -6.71 17.15 2.77
N GLY A 155 -6.69 18.25 3.48
CA GLY A 155 -6.72 18.28 4.95
C GLY A 155 -5.44 18.79 5.55
N VAL A 156 -4.47 17.95 5.89
CA VAL A 156 -3.16 18.39 6.40
C VAL A 156 -2.45 19.24 5.36
N LEU A 157 -2.45 18.78 4.13
CA LEU A 157 -1.87 19.45 2.98
C LEU A 157 -2.84 19.32 1.80
N ASP A 158 -3.29 20.44 1.28
CA ASP A 158 -4.01 20.47 0.02
C ASP A 158 -3.01 20.54 -1.12
N ALA A 159 -2.69 19.38 -1.69
CA ALA A 159 -1.70 19.27 -2.75
C ALA A 159 -2.08 18.21 -3.78
N THR A 160 -1.57 18.40 -4.98
CA THR A 160 -1.60 17.39 -6.04
C THR A 160 -0.18 17.20 -6.56
N LEU A 161 0.31 15.96 -6.48
CA LEU A 161 1.53 15.52 -7.09
C LEU A 161 1.17 14.67 -8.31
N THR A 162 1.62 15.09 -9.47
CA THR A 162 1.49 14.31 -10.71
C THR A 162 2.87 13.99 -11.26
N GLY A 163 2.97 12.89 -11.94
CA GLY A 163 4.23 12.53 -12.57
C GLY A 163 4.08 11.33 -13.49
N ASP A 164 5.18 11.06 -14.15
CA ASP A 164 5.36 9.87 -14.95
C ASP A 164 6.76 9.31 -14.73
N VAL A 165 6.87 8.00 -14.82
CA VAL A 165 8.12 7.26 -14.66
C VAL A 165 8.22 6.17 -15.70
N LYS A 166 9.44 5.95 -16.20
CA LYS A 166 9.76 4.84 -17.11
C LYS A 166 10.53 3.76 -16.34
N LEU A 167 9.79 2.85 -15.74
CA LEU A 167 10.34 1.85 -14.81
C LEU A 167 11.28 0.84 -15.48
N ALA A 168 11.14 0.61 -16.79
CA ALA A 168 11.96 -0.35 -17.54
C ALA A 168 13.22 0.26 -18.17
N GLU A 169 13.45 1.56 -18.05
CA GLU A 169 14.66 2.22 -18.51
C GLU A 169 15.75 2.26 -17.42
N ASP A 170 17.02 2.10 -17.80
CA ASP A 170 18.15 1.94 -16.86
C ASP A 170 18.29 3.06 -15.80
N LYS A 171 17.87 4.27 -16.11
CA LYS A 171 17.93 5.41 -15.19
C LYS A 171 16.59 5.79 -14.60
N MET A 172 15.54 5.00 -14.89
CA MET A 172 14.16 5.25 -14.46
C MET A 172 13.79 6.76 -14.57
N PRO A 173 13.78 7.35 -15.77
CA PRO A 173 13.45 8.75 -15.92
C PRO A 173 12.12 9.07 -15.25
N LEU A 174 12.13 10.10 -14.41
CA LEU A 174 11.01 10.49 -13.57
C LEU A 174 10.73 11.98 -13.76
N ASN A 175 9.51 12.31 -14.17
CA ASN A 175 9.00 13.67 -14.21
C ASN A 175 8.01 13.87 -13.07
N LEU A 176 8.15 14.97 -12.33
CA LEU A 176 7.28 15.30 -11.21
C LEU A 176 6.77 16.73 -11.30
N GLN A 177 5.51 16.94 -11.00
CA GLN A 177 4.90 18.24 -10.82
C GLN A 177 4.11 18.27 -9.51
N LEU A 178 4.48 19.17 -8.62
CA LEU A 178 3.77 19.41 -7.36
C LEU A 178 3.00 20.73 -7.44
N LYS A 179 1.70 20.69 -7.19
CA LYS A 179 0.83 21.85 -6.99
C LYS A 179 0.30 21.79 -5.57
N ALA A 180 0.65 22.77 -4.75
CA ALA A 180 0.16 22.89 -3.38
C ALA A 180 -0.54 24.23 -3.18
N LYS A 181 -1.66 24.23 -2.48
CA LYS A 181 -2.26 25.47 -1.96
C LYS A 181 -1.51 25.89 -0.70
N LYS A 182 -1.45 27.20 -0.42
CA LYS A 182 -0.89 27.70 0.84
C LYS A 182 -1.58 27.00 2.02
N GLY A 183 -0.85 26.14 2.73
CA GLY A 183 -1.27 25.57 3.99
C GLY A 183 -0.56 26.28 5.14
N GLN A 184 -1.25 26.50 6.26
CA GLN A 184 -0.56 26.84 7.51
C GLN A 184 -0.20 25.53 8.20
N TYR A 185 1.09 25.29 8.38
CA TYR A 185 1.60 24.18 9.18
C TYR A 185 1.95 24.72 10.56
N ALA A 186 1.23 24.28 11.58
CA ALA A 186 1.71 24.39 12.94
C ALA A 186 2.65 23.23 13.21
N PHE A 187 3.94 23.42 13.03
CA PHE A 187 4.93 22.55 13.64
C PHE A 187 4.85 22.82 15.15
N THR A 188 4.30 21.88 15.91
CA THR A 188 4.44 21.95 17.36
C THR A 188 5.90 21.65 17.71
N ASP A 189 6.49 22.44 18.59
CA ASP A 189 7.89 22.37 19.08
C ASP A 189 8.27 21.04 19.77
N SER A 190 7.54 19.96 19.52
CA SER A 190 7.79 18.64 20.11
C SER A 190 8.88 17.82 19.42
N LEU A 191 9.62 18.41 18.48
CA LEU A 191 10.80 17.82 17.83
C LEU A 191 12.07 18.60 18.16
N ALA A 192 12.10 19.38 19.23
CA ALA A 192 13.34 19.87 19.80
C ALA A 192 14.01 18.73 20.58
N PRO A 193 15.33 18.50 20.42
CA PRO A 193 16.08 17.46 21.09
C PRO A 193 16.14 17.61 22.60
#